data_0fa34992f8484d659bc894ab88d7dcb7
#
_entry.id   0fa34992f8484d659bc894ab88d7dcb7
#
_cell.length_a   1.000
_cell.length_b   1.000
_cell.length_c   1.000
_cell.angle_alpha   90.00
_cell.angle_beta   90.00
_cell.angle_gamma   90.00
#
_symmetry.space_group_name_H-M   'P 1'
#
loop_
_entity.id
_entity.type
_entity.pdbx_description
1 polymer ?
#
loop_
_entity_poly.entity_id
_entity_poly.type
_entity_poly.pdbx_seq_one_letter_code
_entity_poly.pdbx_strand_id
1 'polypeptide(L)'
;FVEPGETLEAAVRREVREEAGIACGEVGYLASQPWPFPASLMIGMRTEALDSQITLDPEELEQALWVSREDLVQVLAGLHAGIRPPRRGAIAEFLLRNWLADRLD
;
A
#
# COMPACT_ATOMS: atom_id res chain seq x y z
N PHE A 1 -10.23 -5.03 -3.73
CA PHE A 1 -11.49 -5.07 -2.94
C PHE A 1 -11.62 -6.37 -2.18
N VAL A 2 -12.19 -6.30 -0.98
CA VAL A 2 -12.49 -7.48 -0.17
C VAL A 2 -13.68 -8.23 -0.78
N GLU A 3 -13.54 -9.55 -0.92
CA GLU A 3 -14.61 -10.39 -1.46
C GLU A 3 -15.51 -10.93 -0.34
N PRO A 4 -16.78 -11.31 -0.66
CA PRO A 4 -17.67 -11.86 0.35
C PRO A 4 -17.06 -13.08 1.07
N GLY A 5 -17.12 -13.05 2.40
CA GLY A 5 -16.57 -14.12 3.23
C GLY A 5 -15.06 -14.11 3.41
N GLU A 6 -14.36 -13.16 2.80
CA GLU A 6 -12.91 -13.04 2.89
C GLU A 6 -12.52 -12.15 4.06
N THR A 7 -11.47 -12.53 4.82
CA THR A 7 -10.91 -11.65 5.87
C THR A 7 -10.10 -10.54 5.23
N LEU A 8 -9.87 -9.44 5.98
CA LEU A 8 -9.04 -8.34 5.51
C LEU A 8 -7.62 -8.80 5.20
N GLU A 9 -7.05 -9.64 6.05
CA GLU A 9 -5.70 -10.18 5.87
C GLU A 9 -5.59 -11.05 4.61
N ALA A 10 -6.59 -11.91 4.38
CA ALA A 10 -6.62 -12.73 3.18
C ALA A 10 -6.77 -11.88 1.92
N ALA A 11 -7.57 -10.81 1.99
CA ALA A 11 -7.75 -9.89 0.88
C ALA A 11 -6.43 -9.20 0.50
N VAL A 12 -5.67 -8.72 1.50
CA VAL A 12 -4.36 -8.09 1.26
C VAL A 12 -3.41 -9.07 0.58
N ARG A 13 -3.28 -10.29 1.10
CA ARG A 13 -2.40 -11.31 0.52
C ARG A 13 -2.79 -11.64 -0.91
N ARG A 14 -4.08 -11.80 -1.17
CA ARG A 14 -4.60 -12.11 -2.51
C ARG A 14 -4.34 -10.97 -3.48
N GLU A 15 -4.72 -9.74 -3.11
CA GLU A 15 -4.57 -8.59 -3.98
C GLU A 15 -3.10 -8.30 -4.33
N VAL A 16 -2.21 -8.33 -3.35
CA VAL A 16 -0.79 -8.10 -3.60
C VAL A 16 -0.19 -9.19 -4.49
N ARG A 17 -0.59 -10.45 -4.27
CA ARG A 17 -0.12 -11.55 -5.10
C ARG A 17 -0.64 -11.44 -6.54
N GLU A 18 -1.90 -11.09 -6.72
CA GLU A 18 -2.49 -10.94 -8.05
C GLU A 18 -1.89 -9.76 -8.80
N GLU A 19 -1.70 -8.62 -8.13
CA GLU A 19 -1.27 -7.39 -8.78
C GLU A 19 0.23 -7.30 -8.97
N ALA A 20 1.02 -7.74 -8.01
CA ALA A 20 2.48 -7.58 -8.01
C ALA A 20 3.27 -8.89 -7.94
N GLY A 21 2.59 -10.03 -7.79
CA GLY A 21 3.26 -11.33 -7.71
C GLY A 21 4.07 -11.54 -6.44
N ILE A 22 3.82 -10.77 -5.40
CA ILE A 22 4.58 -10.81 -4.14
C ILE A 22 3.81 -11.64 -3.10
N ALA A 23 4.50 -12.62 -2.50
CA ALA A 23 3.97 -13.35 -1.35
C ALA A 23 4.13 -12.48 -0.10
N CYS A 24 3.07 -12.42 0.70
CA CYS A 24 3.04 -11.62 1.92
C CYS A 24 3.04 -12.51 3.16
N GLY A 25 3.74 -12.04 4.20
CA GLY A 25 3.74 -12.65 5.51
C GLY A 25 2.60 -12.17 6.38
N GLU A 26 2.89 -11.85 7.64
CA GLU A 26 1.90 -11.32 8.56
C GLU A 26 1.34 -10.00 8.07
N VAL A 27 0.02 -9.82 8.22
CA VAL A 27 -0.70 -8.62 7.80
C VAL A 27 -1.29 -7.94 9.02
N GLY A 28 -1.06 -6.63 9.15
CA GLY A 28 -1.59 -5.84 10.25
C GLY A 28 -2.51 -4.72 9.78
N TYR A 29 -3.58 -4.50 10.50
CA TYR A 29 -4.48 -3.37 10.28
C TYR A 29 -3.91 -2.10 10.89
N LEU A 30 -4.02 -0.98 10.19
CA LEU A 30 -3.47 0.30 10.66
C LEU A 30 -4.53 1.39 10.81
N ALA A 31 -5.34 1.62 9.79
CA ALA A 31 -6.28 2.73 9.79
C ALA A 31 -7.37 2.53 8.76
N SER A 32 -8.44 3.33 8.88
CA SER A 32 -9.52 3.36 7.91
C SER A 32 -9.87 4.81 7.57
N GLN A 33 -10.32 5.03 6.34
CA GLN A 33 -10.79 6.33 5.90
C GLN A 33 -12.05 6.14 5.04
N PRO A 34 -13.17 6.77 5.40
CA PRO A 34 -14.36 6.71 4.54
C PRO A 34 -14.15 7.53 3.27
N TRP A 35 -14.70 7.03 2.17
CA TRP A 35 -14.70 7.70 0.88
C TRP A 35 -16.14 7.89 0.43
N PRO A 36 -16.66 9.14 0.36
CA PRO A 36 -18.09 9.37 0.16
C PRO A 36 -18.63 9.07 -1.24
N PHE A 37 -17.77 9.05 -2.27
CA PHE A 37 -18.22 8.88 -3.66
C PHE A 37 -17.36 7.87 -4.42
N PRO A 38 -17.86 6.64 -4.70
CA PRO A 38 -19.06 6.06 -4.10
C PRO A 38 -18.87 5.84 -2.61
N ALA A 39 -19.89 5.42 -1.89
CA ALA A 39 -19.79 5.16 -0.46
C ALA A 39 -18.90 3.94 -0.22
N SER A 40 -17.62 4.18 0.10
CA SER A 40 -16.60 3.14 0.30
C SER A 40 -15.82 3.40 1.57
N LEU A 41 -15.26 2.33 2.12
CA LEU A 41 -14.33 2.42 3.24
C LEU A 41 -12.93 2.02 2.76
N MET A 42 -11.99 2.94 2.88
CA MET A 42 -10.59 2.68 2.61
C MET A 42 -9.95 2.10 3.87
N ILE A 43 -9.32 0.94 3.75
CA ILE A 43 -8.68 0.26 4.87
C ILE A 43 -7.18 0.18 4.59
N GLY A 44 -6.39 0.79 5.48
CA GLY A 44 -4.93 0.77 5.40
C GLY A 44 -4.37 -0.40 6.20
N MET A 45 -3.58 -1.23 5.54
CA MET A 45 -2.96 -2.41 6.12
C MET A 45 -1.47 -2.38 5.84
N ARG A 46 -0.70 -3.10 6.67
CA ARG A 46 0.71 -3.35 6.41
C ARG A 46 0.96 -4.85 6.35
N THR A 47 1.96 -5.23 5.57
CA THR A 47 2.37 -6.63 5.50
C THR A 47 3.86 -6.71 5.17
N GLU A 48 4.47 -7.82 5.56
CA GLU A 48 5.84 -8.13 5.19
C GLU A 48 5.86 -8.80 3.82
N ALA A 49 6.72 -8.31 2.93
CA ALA A 49 6.97 -8.98 1.66
C ALA A 49 7.98 -10.11 1.89
N LEU A 50 7.62 -11.32 1.50
CA LEU A 50 8.46 -12.50 1.68
C LEU A 50 9.47 -12.69 0.55
N ASP A 51 9.30 -11.98 -0.56
CA ASP A 51 10.25 -11.94 -1.65
C ASP A 51 10.32 -10.53 -2.25
N SER A 52 11.26 -10.30 -3.16
CA SER A 52 11.46 -8.97 -3.73
C SER A 52 11.24 -8.93 -5.25
N GLN A 53 10.90 -10.04 -5.87
CA GLN A 53 10.69 -10.08 -7.30
C GLN A 53 9.25 -9.72 -7.66
N ILE A 54 9.06 -8.55 -8.25
CA ILE A 54 7.75 -8.08 -8.67
C ILE A 54 7.41 -8.71 -10.02
N THR A 55 6.22 -9.31 -10.09
CA THR A 55 5.62 -9.78 -11.35
C THR A 55 4.31 -9.03 -11.53
N LEU A 56 4.34 -8.00 -12.34
CA LEU A 56 3.23 -7.09 -12.53
C LEU A 56 2.12 -7.73 -13.36
N ASP A 57 0.85 -7.54 -12.91
CA ASP A 57 -0.31 -7.78 -13.76
C ASP A 57 -0.62 -6.48 -14.50
N PRO A 58 -0.38 -6.40 -15.82
CA PRO A 58 -0.55 -5.16 -16.57
C PRO A 58 -2.00 -4.71 -16.71
N GLU A 59 -2.97 -5.59 -16.45
CA GLU A 59 -4.39 -5.23 -16.46
C GLU A 59 -4.81 -4.51 -15.20
N GLU A 60 -4.12 -4.76 -14.08
CA GLU A 60 -4.44 -4.20 -12.77
C GLU A 60 -3.57 -2.99 -12.41
N LEU A 61 -2.27 -3.04 -12.75
CA LEU A 61 -1.31 -2.01 -12.40
C LEU A 61 -0.45 -1.62 -13.60
N GLU A 62 -0.22 -0.34 -13.77
CA GLU A 62 0.71 0.16 -14.79
C GLU A 62 2.15 -0.02 -14.35
N GLN A 63 2.42 0.10 -13.05
CA GLN A 63 3.78 0.06 -12.51
C GLN A 63 3.77 -0.34 -11.05
N ALA A 64 4.78 -1.11 -10.66
CA ALA A 64 5.09 -1.39 -9.25
C ALA A 64 6.61 -1.38 -9.10
N LEU A 65 7.10 -0.80 -7.99
CA LEU A 65 8.53 -0.71 -7.74
C LEU A 65 8.82 -0.73 -6.25
N TRP A 66 10.05 -1.10 -5.92
CA TRP A 66 10.57 -0.98 -4.57
C TRP A 66 11.11 0.42 -4.34
N VAL A 67 10.82 0.99 -3.17
CA VAL A 67 11.27 2.33 -2.80
C VAL A 67 11.99 2.25 -1.46
N SER A 68 13.20 2.77 -1.41
CA SER A 68 13.96 2.86 -0.16
C SER A 68 13.36 3.93 0.77
N ARG A 69 13.71 3.88 2.06
CA ARG A 69 13.28 4.91 3.01
C ARG A 69 13.79 6.28 2.59
N GLU A 70 15.01 6.38 2.12
CA GLU A 70 15.62 7.63 1.65
C GLU A 70 14.86 8.21 0.46
N ASP A 71 14.51 7.37 -0.50
CA ASP A 71 13.73 7.80 -1.66
C ASP A 71 12.32 8.21 -1.26
N LEU A 72 11.71 7.51 -0.30
CA LEU A 72 10.38 7.86 0.18
C LEU A 72 10.35 9.22 0.87
N VAL A 73 11.41 9.59 1.59
CA VAL A 73 11.54 10.95 2.15
C VAL A 73 11.47 11.98 1.02
N GLN A 74 12.18 11.75 -0.08
CA GLN A 74 12.14 12.65 -1.25
C GLN A 74 10.75 12.70 -1.88
N VAL A 75 10.07 11.56 -1.99
CA VAL A 75 8.70 11.49 -2.51
C VAL A 75 7.75 12.34 -1.68
N LEU A 76 7.77 12.17 -0.35
CA LEU A 76 6.87 12.89 0.55
C LEU A 76 7.19 14.39 0.61
N ALA A 77 8.43 14.76 0.36
CA ALA A 77 8.84 16.17 0.27
C ALA A 77 8.50 16.81 -1.09
N GLY A 78 8.00 16.02 -2.05
CA GLY A 78 7.71 16.51 -3.40
C GLY A 78 8.94 16.71 -4.27
N LEU A 79 10.08 16.14 -3.88
CA LEU A 79 11.37 16.35 -4.55
C LEU A 79 11.80 15.19 -5.44
N HIS A 80 11.08 14.08 -5.43
CA HIS A 80 11.42 12.91 -6.24
C HIS A 80 11.03 13.12 -7.69
N ALA A 81 11.97 12.88 -8.61
CA ALA A 81 11.76 13.15 -10.04
C ALA A 81 10.76 12.20 -10.71
N GLY A 82 10.62 10.96 -10.22
CA GLY A 82 9.82 9.94 -10.87
C GLY A 82 8.53 9.55 -10.14
N ILE A 83 8.34 9.98 -8.91
CA ILE A 83 7.19 9.58 -8.08
C ILE A 83 6.56 10.80 -7.44
N ARG A 84 5.24 10.93 -7.62
CA ARG A 84 4.46 11.99 -6.98
C ARG A 84 4.06 11.58 -5.56
N PRO A 85 4.03 12.53 -4.61
CA PRO A 85 3.54 12.22 -3.27
C PRO A 85 2.05 11.93 -3.28
N PRO A 86 1.53 11.15 -2.30
CA PRO A 86 0.11 10.97 -2.12
C PRO A 86 -0.56 12.30 -1.78
N ARG A 87 -1.85 12.40 -2.03
CA ARG A 87 -2.64 13.59 -1.69
C ARG A 87 -2.55 13.85 -0.19
N ARG A 88 -2.37 15.12 0.17
CA ARG A 88 -2.35 15.53 1.57
C ARG A 88 -3.69 15.19 2.24
N GLY A 89 -3.63 14.55 3.41
CA GLY A 89 -4.80 14.09 4.14
C GLY A 89 -5.33 12.73 3.71
N ALA A 90 -4.78 12.12 2.64
CA ALA A 90 -5.15 10.77 2.24
C ALA A 90 -4.57 9.75 3.21
N ILE A 91 -5.25 8.60 3.35
CA ILE A 91 -4.76 7.50 4.19
C ILE A 91 -3.37 7.03 3.76
N ALA A 92 -3.07 7.07 2.46
CA ALA A 92 -1.75 6.70 1.94
C ALA A 92 -0.64 7.58 2.53
N GLU A 93 -0.87 8.88 2.65
CA GLU A 93 0.09 9.78 3.29
C GLU A 93 0.33 9.42 4.75
N PHE A 94 -0.74 9.16 5.49
CA PHE A 94 -0.66 8.74 6.88
C PHE A 94 0.17 7.46 7.03
N LEU A 95 -0.11 6.46 6.21
CA LEU A 95 0.60 5.17 6.25
C LEU A 95 2.09 5.35 5.97
N LEU A 96 2.44 6.06 4.90
CA LEU A 96 3.83 6.23 4.50
C LEU A 96 4.64 7.05 5.50
N ARG A 97 4.06 8.13 6.04
CA ARG A 97 4.74 8.95 7.05
C ARG A 97 4.98 8.18 8.33
N ASN A 98 4.01 7.39 8.77
CA ASN A 98 4.18 6.58 9.99
C ASN A 98 5.16 5.44 9.79
N TRP A 99 5.21 4.85 8.60
CA TRP A 99 6.20 3.84 8.27
C TRP A 99 7.61 4.41 8.31
N LEU A 100 7.83 5.59 7.75
CA LEU A 100 9.13 6.28 7.82
C LEU A 100 9.53 6.59 9.26
N ALA A 101 8.58 6.92 10.11
CA ALA A 101 8.83 7.24 11.52
C ALA A 101 8.90 6.01 12.43
N ASP A 102 8.83 4.79 11.86
CA ASP A 102 8.81 3.52 12.60
C ASP A 102 7.69 3.43 13.64
N ARG A 103 6.52 4.00 13.31
CA ARG A 103 5.34 3.99 14.20
C ARG A 103 4.34 2.90 13.88
N LEU A 104 4.60 2.11 12.85
CA LEU A 104 3.72 1.04 12.39
C LEU A 104 4.33 -0.31 12.76
N ASP A 105 3.95 -0.82 13.89
CA ASP A 105 4.43 -2.13 14.37
C ASP A 105 3.29 -3.13 14.48
#